data_e1657be5c236b37c27fb603db31e3a54
#
_entry.id   e1657be5c236b37c27fb603db31e3a54
#
_cell.length_a   1.000
_cell.length_b   1.000
_cell.length_c   1.000
_cell.angle_alpha   90.00
_cell.angle_beta   90.00
_cell.angle_gamma   90.00
#
_symmetry.space_group_name_H-M   'P 1'
#
loop_
_entity.id
_entity.type
_entity.pdbx_description
1 polymer ?
#
loop_
_entity_poly.entity_id
_entity_poly.type
_entity_poly.pdbx_seq_one_letter_code
_entity_poly.pdbx_strand_id
1 'polypeptide(L)'
;MRGPDRKTIRIARKLRVNQTDAETVLWNRIRNRQIDGYKLVRQEPIAGHVCDFVCRDKLLIIEVDGGQHNESASDATRDRRLAEDGYRVLRFWNNDVLGNIEGVLVAIQSALRG
;
A
#
# COMPACT_ATOMS: atom_id res chain seq x y z
N MET A 1 -26.26 10.92 12.01
CA MET A 1 -25.66 9.69 12.10
C MET A 1 -24.23 9.78 12.49
N ARG A 2 -23.83 8.82 13.10
CA ARG A 2 -22.56 8.84 13.53
C ARG A 2 -21.88 7.70 12.99
N GLY A 3 -20.89 7.86 12.27
CA GLY A 3 -20.11 6.79 11.77
C GLY A 3 -19.39 6.11 12.90
N PRO A 4 -18.13 5.75 12.71
CA PRO A 4 -17.34 5.20 13.77
C PRO A 4 -17.26 6.17 14.92
N ASP A 5 -17.06 5.67 16.09
CA ASP A 5 -16.95 6.48 17.23
C ASP A 5 -15.77 7.45 17.11
N ARG A 6 -15.89 8.60 17.73
CA ARG A 6 -14.90 9.66 17.62
C ARG A 6 -13.51 9.24 18.03
N LYS A 7 -13.45 8.40 19.04
CA LYS A 7 -12.17 7.92 19.53
C LYS A 7 -11.47 7.07 18.47
N THR A 8 -12.23 6.22 17.80
CA THR A 8 -11.71 5.40 16.73
C THR A 8 -11.23 6.26 15.56
N ILE A 9 -12.01 7.29 15.22
CA ILE A 9 -11.64 8.19 14.14
C ILE A 9 -10.33 8.90 14.47
N ARG A 10 -10.18 9.36 15.71
CA ARG A 10 -8.98 10.06 16.13
C ARG A 10 -7.75 9.16 16.08
N ILE A 11 -7.88 7.93 16.53
CA ILE A 11 -6.78 6.97 16.50
C ILE A 11 -6.39 6.67 15.07
N ALA A 12 -7.36 6.41 14.22
CA ALA A 12 -7.09 6.14 12.81
C ALA A 12 -6.43 7.32 12.13
N ARG A 13 -6.88 8.53 12.43
CA ARG A 13 -6.31 9.73 11.84
C ARG A 13 -4.88 9.94 12.31
N LYS A 14 -4.61 9.70 13.58
CA LYS A 14 -3.27 9.84 14.12
C LYS A 14 -2.31 8.82 13.52
N LEU A 15 -2.76 7.59 13.38
CA LEU A 15 -1.95 6.56 12.74
C LEU A 15 -1.70 6.91 11.28
N ARG A 16 -2.71 7.47 10.62
CA ARG A 16 -2.59 7.88 9.24
C ARG A 16 -1.57 9.00 9.09
N VAL A 17 -1.57 9.96 10.02
CA VAL A 17 -0.59 11.04 9.99
C VAL A 17 0.82 10.50 10.09
N ASN A 18 1.04 9.48 10.91
CA ASN A 18 2.36 8.89 11.07
C ASN A 18 2.82 8.11 9.84
N GLN A 19 1.89 7.68 8.99
CA GLN A 19 2.20 6.94 7.78
C GLN A 19 1.99 7.77 6.52
N THR A 20 1.30 8.88 6.64
CA THR A 20 0.69 9.58 5.54
C THR A 20 1.67 10.27 4.60
N ASP A 21 2.79 10.73 5.13
CA ASP A 21 3.72 11.47 4.27
C ASP A 21 4.17 10.60 3.10
N ALA A 22 4.66 9.40 3.40
CA ALA A 22 5.12 8.50 2.35
C ALA A 22 3.97 8.05 1.46
N GLU A 23 2.83 7.67 2.06
CA GLU A 23 1.69 7.22 1.28
C GLU A 23 1.16 8.33 0.38
N THR A 24 1.10 9.56 0.89
CA THR A 24 0.62 10.69 0.11
C THR A 24 1.56 11.00 -1.04
N VAL A 25 2.85 11.00 -0.78
CA VAL A 25 3.85 11.24 -1.82
C VAL A 25 3.71 10.19 -2.92
N LEU A 26 3.61 8.93 -2.52
CA LEU A 26 3.50 7.86 -3.49
C LEU A 26 2.18 7.93 -4.26
N TRP A 27 1.07 8.13 -3.55
CA TRP A 27 -0.25 8.20 -4.20
C TRP A 27 -0.29 9.31 -5.24
N ASN A 28 0.28 10.46 -4.95
CA ASN A 28 0.27 11.58 -5.89
C ASN A 28 1.04 11.26 -7.18
N ARG A 29 1.94 10.30 -7.13
CA ARG A 29 2.74 9.91 -8.28
C ARG A 29 2.15 8.74 -9.06
N ILE A 30 1.25 7.95 -8.45
CA ILE A 30 0.72 6.76 -9.11
C ILE A 30 -0.78 6.87 -9.44
N ARG A 31 -1.47 7.83 -8.86
CA ARG A 31 -2.90 8.03 -9.13
C ARG A 31 -3.10 8.53 -10.56
N ASN A 32 -4.35 8.50 -11.01
CA ASN A 32 -4.73 9.06 -12.33
C ASN A 32 -4.01 8.38 -13.49
N ARG A 33 -3.71 7.10 -13.35
CA ARG A 33 -3.08 6.30 -14.41
C ARG A 33 -1.75 6.88 -14.89
N GLN A 34 -1.01 7.52 -14.00
CA GLN A 34 0.26 8.16 -14.36
C GLN A 34 1.35 7.17 -14.72
N ILE A 35 1.29 5.95 -14.18
CA ILE A 35 2.29 4.95 -14.52
C ILE A 35 1.75 4.11 -15.66
N ASP A 36 2.18 4.40 -16.86
CA ASP A 36 1.89 3.62 -18.07
C ASP A 36 0.40 3.35 -18.28
N GLY A 37 -0.47 4.18 -17.73
CA GLY A 37 -1.91 4.02 -17.88
C GLY A 37 -2.54 3.02 -16.97
N TYR A 38 -1.80 2.41 -16.05
CA TYR A 38 -2.36 1.45 -15.11
C TYR A 38 -3.19 2.15 -14.04
N LYS A 39 -4.35 1.56 -13.74
CA LYS A 39 -5.21 2.08 -12.70
C LYS A 39 -4.82 1.48 -11.37
N LEU A 40 -4.49 2.34 -10.41
CA LEU A 40 -4.24 1.93 -9.04
C LEU A 40 -5.31 2.53 -8.14
N VAL A 41 -5.75 1.76 -7.18
CA VAL A 41 -6.68 2.22 -6.14
C VAL A 41 -5.97 2.13 -4.80
N ARG A 42 -6.46 2.87 -3.82
CA ARG A 42 -5.86 2.85 -2.50
C ARG A 42 -6.83 2.35 -1.46
N GLN A 43 -6.28 1.86 -0.35
CA GLN A 43 -7.07 1.40 0.79
C GLN A 43 -8.08 0.35 0.37
N GLU A 44 -7.60 -0.67 -0.29
CA GLU A 44 -8.46 -1.72 -0.84
C GLU A 44 -8.47 -2.94 0.08
N PRO A 45 -9.64 -3.38 0.58
CA PRO A 45 -9.71 -4.60 1.38
C PRO A 45 -9.54 -5.84 0.50
N ILE A 46 -8.61 -6.68 0.88
CA ILE A 46 -8.39 -7.97 0.21
C ILE A 46 -8.10 -8.99 1.30
N ALA A 47 -8.86 -10.07 1.32
CA ALA A 47 -8.67 -11.18 2.27
C ALA A 47 -8.66 -10.70 3.73
N GLY A 48 -9.54 -9.76 4.06
CA GLY A 48 -9.66 -9.26 5.43
C GLY A 48 -8.60 -8.26 5.83
N HIS A 49 -7.79 -7.79 4.89
CA HIS A 49 -6.71 -6.84 5.16
C HIS A 49 -6.85 -5.64 4.22
N VAL A 50 -6.66 -4.45 4.75
CA VAL A 50 -6.70 -3.23 3.92
C VAL A 50 -5.33 -3.01 3.33
N CYS A 51 -5.23 -3.09 2.00
CA CYS A 51 -3.98 -2.91 1.28
C CYS A 51 -3.80 -1.45 0.91
N ASP A 52 -2.58 -0.95 1.02
CA ASP A 52 -2.32 0.47 0.77
C ASP A 52 -2.68 0.87 -0.65
N PHE A 53 -2.14 0.17 -1.64
CA PHE A 53 -2.42 0.43 -3.06
C PHE A 53 -2.53 -0.89 -3.80
N VAL A 54 -3.44 -0.94 -4.77
CA VAL A 54 -3.66 -2.17 -5.54
C VAL A 54 -3.89 -1.84 -7.00
N CYS A 55 -3.21 -2.57 -7.87
CA CYS A 55 -3.55 -2.61 -9.29
C CYS A 55 -4.33 -3.90 -9.53
N ARG A 56 -5.64 -3.78 -9.68
CA ARG A 56 -6.50 -4.95 -9.81
C ARG A 56 -6.22 -5.74 -11.08
N ASP A 57 -5.94 -5.02 -12.16
CA ASP A 57 -5.69 -5.67 -13.45
C ASP A 57 -4.45 -6.55 -13.42
N LYS A 58 -3.47 -6.19 -12.62
CA LYS A 58 -2.21 -6.92 -12.55
C LYS A 58 -2.07 -7.75 -11.30
N LEU A 59 -3.07 -7.71 -10.43
CA LEU A 59 -3.06 -8.40 -9.14
C LEU A 59 -1.80 -8.04 -8.35
N LEU A 60 -1.48 -6.75 -8.34
CA LEU A 60 -0.29 -6.24 -7.64
C LEU A 60 -0.72 -5.39 -6.46
N ILE A 61 -0.19 -5.72 -5.30
CA ILE A 61 -0.41 -4.97 -4.07
C ILE A 61 0.88 -4.25 -3.73
N ILE A 62 0.78 -2.96 -3.38
CA ILE A 62 1.92 -2.17 -2.96
C ILE A 62 1.67 -1.72 -1.53
N GLU A 63 2.64 -1.95 -0.66
CA GLU A 63 2.54 -1.56 0.74
C GLU A 63 3.73 -0.72 1.15
N VAL A 64 3.46 0.28 2.00
CA VAL A 64 4.48 1.19 2.51
C VAL A 64 4.57 0.98 4.01
N ASP A 65 5.74 0.58 4.48
CA ASP A 65 5.95 0.25 5.89
C ASP A 65 6.74 1.33 6.60
N GLY A 66 6.36 1.58 7.85
CA GLY A 66 7.00 2.59 8.66
C GLY A 66 8.32 2.21 9.28
N GLY A 67 8.77 0.99 9.09
CA GLY A 67 10.06 0.57 9.60
C GLY A 67 10.04 0.01 11.01
N GLN A 68 8.91 0.08 11.68
CA GLN A 68 8.76 -0.48 13.02
C GLN A 68 7.94 -1.75 13.02
N HIS A 69 7.62 -2.20 11.84
CA HIS A 69 6.78 -3.36 11.70
C HIS A 69 7.57 -4.62 11.97
N ASN A 70 7.11 -5.41 12.91
CA ASN A 70 7.70 -6.71 13.18
C ASN A 70 6.96 -7.74 12.36
N GLU A 71 7.68 -8.46 11.55
CA GLU A 71 7.06 -9.54 10.81
C GLU A 71 6.56 -10.57 11.78
N SER A 72 5.31 -10.93 11.63
CA SER A 72 4.67 -11.88 12.49
C SER A 72 4.20 -13.08 11.68
N ALA A 73 3.84 -14.14 12.40
CA ALA A 73 3.28 -15.32 11.76
C ALA A 73 2.00 -14.96 10.98
N SER A 74 1.22 -14.00 11.48
CA SER A 74 0.00 -13.60 10.79
C SER A 74 0.29 -12.89 9.48
N ASP A 75 1.39 -12.11 9.42
CA ASP A 75 1.79 -11.48 8.18
C ASP A 75 2.22 -12.50 7.14
N ALA A 76 3.00 -13.50 7.55
CA ALA A 76 3.42 -14.56 6.65
C ALA A 76 2.23 -15.35 6.13
N THR A 77 1.27 -15.63 7.00
CA THR A 77 0.07 -16.35 6.62
C THR A 77 -0.75 -15.54 5.62
N ARG A 78 -0.89 -14.25 5.88
CA ARG A 78 -1.62 -13.36 4.98
C ARG A 78 -0.94 -13.29 3.60
N ASP A 79 0.37 -13.16 3.57
CA ASP A 79 1.10 -13.09 2.32
C ASP A 79 0.95 -14.36 1.50
N ARG A 80 1.00 -15.52 2.19
CA ARG A 80 0.81 -16.80 1.52
C ARG A 80 -0.59 -16.88 0.91
N ARG A 81 -1.60 -16.43 1.65
CA ARG A 81 -2.96 -16.44 1.17
C ARG A 81 -3.14 -15.55 -0.04
N LEU A 82 -2.54 -14.37 -0.01
CA LEU A 82 -2.60 -13.45 -1.14
C LEU A 82 -1.90 -14.06 -2.36
N ALA A 83 -0.77 -14.71 -2.16
CA ALA A 83 -0.05 -15.35 -3.25
C ALA A 83 -0.88 -16.49 -3.84
N GLU A 84 -1.58 -17.25 -3.01
CA GLU A 84 -2.47 -18.31 -3.48
C GLU A 84 -3.59 -17.77 -4.35
N ASP A 85 -4.05 -16.56 -4.05
CA ASP A 85 -5.08 -15.88 -4.83
C ASP A 85 -4.52 -15.17 -6.06
N GLY A 86 -3.24 -15.32 -6.32
CA GLY A 86 -2.61 -14.77 -7.51
C GLY A 86 -2.02 -13.38 -7.34
N TYR A 87 -2.07 -12.83 -6.13
CA TYR A 87 -1.52 -11.49 -5.89
C TYR A 87 -0.03 -11.52 -5.65
N ARG A 88 0.64 -10.48 -6.14
CA ARG A 88 2.03 -10.22 -5.83
C ARG A 88 2.06 -9.02 -4.87
N VAL A 89 2.93 -9.05 -3.88
CA VAL A 89 3.04 -7.97 -2.91
C VAL A 89 4.40 -7.32 -3.03
N LEU A 90 4.41 -6.00 -3.19
CA LEU A 90 5.62 -5.21 -3.31
C LEU A 90 5.65 -4.24 -2.14
N ARG A 91 6.69 -4.30 -1.33
CA ARG A 91 6.80 -3.48 -0.12
C ARG A 91 7.95 -2.51 -0.21
N PHE A 92 7.70 -1.31 0.31
CA PHE A 92 8.71 -0.27 0.40
C PHE A 92 8.73 0.29 1.81
N TRP A 93 9.90 0.73 2.25
CA TRP A 93 10.01 1.45 3.49
C TRP A 93 9.60 2.90 3.28
N ASN A 94 9.03 3.53 4.31
CA ASN A 94 8.70 4.95 4.24
C ASN A 94 9.90 5.78 3.78
N ASN A 95 11.08 5.48 4.34
CA ASN A 95 12.28 6.24 4.01
C ASN A 95 12.65 6.12 2.54
N ASP A 96 12.42 4.98 1.94
CA ASP A 96 12.69 4.81 0.52
C ASP A 96 11.72 5.62 -0.33
N VAL A 97 10.45 5.65 0.06
CA VAL A 97 9.46 6.44 -0.65
C VAL A 97 9.78 7.92 -0.56
N LEU A 98 10.16 8.39 0.63
CA LEU A 98 10.43 9.80 0.84
C LEU A 98 11.79 10.23 0.29
N GLY A 99 12.78 9.35 0.33
CA GLY A 99 14.14 9.69 -0.06
C GLY A 99 14.54 9.25 -1.45
N ASN A 100 13.81 8.31 -2.05
CA ASN A 100 14.16 7.77 -3.36
C ASN A 100 12.90 7.41 -4.14
N ILE A 101 12.03 8.40 -4.30
CA ILE A 101 10.74 8.15 -4.96
C ILE A 101 10.92 7.65 -6.39
N GLU A 102 11.94 8.14 -7.10
CA GLU A 102 12.13 7.71 -8.48
C GLU A 102 12.48 6.22 -8.56
N GLY A 103 13.31 5.74 -7.65
CA GLY A 103 13.64 4.31 -7.60
C GLY A 103 12.41 3.47 -7.25
N VAL A 104 11.58 3.96 -6.35
CA VAL A 104 10.34 3.29 -5.99
C VAL A 104 9.41 3.20 -7.21
N LEU A 105 9.27 4.29 -7.96
CA LEU A 105 8.42 4.30 -9.14
C LEU A 105 8.93 3.37 -10.23
N VAL A 106 10.25 3.29 -10.41
CA VAL A 106 10.83 2.34 -11.36
C VAL A 106 10.50 0.90 -10.96
N ALA A 107 10.61 0.59 -9.67
CA ALA A 107 10.29 -0.76 -9.19
C ALA A 107 8.81 -1.09 -9.42
N ILE A 108 7.92 -0.14 -9.14
CA ILE A 108 6.50 -0.33 -9.37
C ILE A 108 6.21 -0.54 -10.85
N GLN A 109 6.79 0.29 -11.70
CA GLN A 109 6.60 0.19 -13.14
C GLN A 109 7.07 -1.17 -13.66
N SER A 110 8.21 -1.62 -13.18
CA SER A 110 8.75 -2.91 -13.57
C SER A 110 7.80 -4.04 -13.14
N ALA A 111 7.27 -3.97 -11.94
CA ALA A 111 6.32 -4.97 -11.44
C ALA A 111 5.02 -4.96 -12.24
N LEU A 112 4.54 -3.79 -12.64
CA LEU A 112 3.31 -3.68 -13.43
C LEU A 112 3.49 -4.28 -14.82
N ARG A 113 4.68 -4.15 -15.40
CA ARG A 113 4.96 -4.70 -16.72
C ARG A 113 5.24 -6.20 -16.70
N GLY A 114 5.64 -6.70 -15.56
CA GLY A 114 5.96 -8.12 -15.38
C GLY A 114 4.71 -9.00 -15.14
#